data_d4da7f057f7f3ecc83251455c26dfe4a
#
_entry.id   d4da7f057f7f3ecc83251455c26dfe4a
#
_cell.length_a   1.000
_cell.length_b   1.000
_cell.length_c   1.000
_cell.angle_alpha   90.00
_cell.angle_beta   90.00
_cell.angle_gamma   90.00
#
_symmetry.space_group_name_H-M   'P 1'
#
loop_
_entity.id
_entity.type
_entity.pdbx_description
1 polymer ?
#
loop_
_entity_poly.entity_id
_entity_poly.type
_entity_poly.pdbx_seq_one_letter_code
_entity_poly.pdbx_strand_id
1 'polypeptide(L)'
;AFMNKMDRPGADFLQSVESIRRKLRAKAVPIQIPLGKAETFEGVVDLIRMKAVIYRSDILGAKFDVTDVPPEYLDVALEWREKLIEAAAEVDQVVLEKYLGGGDVTEQELVAAIRRGTLTLELVPALCGSSFKNKGVQPLLDAVVDFLPSPLDVPPVRGLKPGTGEVVVRQASDDEPFAALIFKIMTDPFVGQLAFLRVYSGWLR
;
A
#
# COMPACT_ATOMS: atom_id res chain seq x y z
N ALA A 1 -2.26 -1.25 -4.11
CA ALA A 1 -3.13 -0.65 -5.14
C ALA A 1 -4.18 0.25 -4.48
N PHE A 2 -4.48 1.42 -5.06
CA PHE A 2 -5.47 2.36 -4.53
C PHE A 2 -6.53 2.67 -5.59
N MET A 3 -7.78 2.30 -5.31
CA MET A 3 -8.94 2.57 -6.17
C MET A 3 -9.48 3.95 -5.82
N ASN A 4 -9.09 4.93 -6.62
CA ASN A 4 -9.48 6.31 -6.46
C ASN A 4 -10.88 6.59 -7.04
N LYS A 5 -11.44 7.74 -6.68
CA LYS A 5 -12.72 8.25 -7.19
C LYS A 5 -13.94 7.42 -6.78
N MET A 6 -13.91 6.86 -5.56
CA MET A 6 -15.06 6.11 -5.01
C MET A 6 -16.34 6.94 -4.85
N ASP A 7 -16.22 8.27 -4.91
CA ASP A 7 -17.32 9.23 -4.88
C ASP A 7 -18.05 9.41 -6.23
N ARG A 8 -17.59 8.74 -7.31
CA ARG A 8 -18.18 8.89 -8.64
C ARG A 8 -19.25 7.83 -8.91
N PRO A 9 -20.31 8.18 -9.68
CA PRO A 9 -21.27 7.19 -10.17
C PRO A 9 -20.57 6.05 -10.90
N GLY A 10 -20.98 4.81 -10.60
CA GLY A 10 -20.40 3.61 -11.21
C GLY A 10 -19.08 3.14 -10.59
N ALA A 11 -18.58 3.82 -9.55
CA ALA A 11 -17.42 3.32 -8.82
C ALA A 11 -17.75 2.00 -8.09
N ASP A 12 -16.93 0.98 -8.34
CA ASP A 12 -17.03 -0.33 -7.72
C ASP A 12 -15.64 -0.83 -7.33
N PHE A 13 -15.41 -0.90 -6.03
CA PHE A 13 -14.12 -1.32 -5.48
C PHE A 13 -13.82 -2.79 -5.76
N LEU A 14 -14.77 -3.67 -5.50
CA LEU A 14 -14.57 -5.12 -5.65
C LEU A 14 -14.43 -5.52 -7.11
N GLN A 15 -15.20 -4.92 -8.00
CA GLN A 15 -15.02 -5.13 -9.44
C GLN A 15 -13.64 -4.65 -9.90
N SER A 16 -13.13 -3.55 -9.34
CA SER A 16 -11.78 -3.05 -9.64
C SER A 16 -10.70 -4.01 -9.15
N VAL A 17 -10.83 -4.58 -7.95
CA VAL A 17 -9.95 -5.62 -7.40
C VAL A 17 -9.94 -6.84 -8.32
N GLU A 18 -11.12 -7.32 -8.73
CA GLU A 18 -11.24 -8.46 -9.63
C GLU A 18 -10.65 -8.18 -11.01
N SER A 19 -10.78 -6.95 -11.51
CA SER A 19 -10.13 -6.52 -12.75
C SER A 19 -8.60 -6.59 -12.66
N ILE A 20 -8.00 -6.22 -11.51
CA ILE A 20 -6.56 -6.36 -11.27
C ILE A 20 -6.17 -7.84 -11.31
N ARG A 21 -6.88 -8.70 -10.58
CA ARG A 21 -6.62 -10.14 -10.56
C ARG A 21 -6.64 -10.74 -11.96
N ARG A 22 -7.69 -10.45 -12.72
CA ARG A 22 -7.89 -11.03 -14.05
C ARG A 22 -6.94 -10.46 -15.10
N LYS A 23 -6.77 -9.13 -15.15
CA LYS A 23 -6.02 -8.46 -16.23
C LYS A 23 -4.52 -8.40 -15.96
N LEU A 24 -4.12 -8.21 -14.71
CA LEU A 24 -2.71 -8.07 -14.33
C LEU A 24 -2.14 -9.37 -13.74
N ARG A 25 -2.98 -10.38 -13.49
CA ARG A 25 -2.62 -11.64 -12.84
C ARG A 25 -1.93 -11.43 -11.47
N ALA A 26 -2.27 -10.32 -10.82
CA ALA A 26 -1.74 -9.97 -9.52
C ALA A 26 -2.73 -10.37 -8.42
N LYS A 27 -2.25 -10.95 -7.34
CA LYS A 27 -3.07 -11.33 -6.18
C LYS A 27 -3.43 -10.09 -5.36
N ALA A 28 -4.38 -9.28 -5.89
CA ALA A 28 -4.90 -8.13 -5.19
C ALA A 28 -5.79 -8.57 -4.02
N VAL A 29 -5.50 -8.09 -2.82
CA VAL A 29 -6.20 -8.46 -1.58
C VAL A 29 -6.73 -7.19 -0.92
N PRO A 30 -8.05 -7.04 -0.75
CA PRO A 30 -8.62 -5.94 0.01
C PRO A 30 -8.11 -5.94 1.46
N ILE A 31 -7.53 -4.83 1.90
CA ILE A 31 -7.22 -4.59 3.31
C ILE A 31 -8.22 -3.63 3.95
N GLN A 32 -9.15 -3.12 3.16
CA GLN A 32 -10.28 -2.32 3.58
C GLN A 32 -11.43 -2.49 2.57
N ILE A 33 -12.64 -2.15 2.99
CA ILE A 33 -13.83 -2.08 2.13
C ILE A 33 -14.46 -0.69 2.24
N PRO A 34 -15.14 -0.17 1.19
CA PRO A 34 -15.76 1.14 1.23
C PRO A 34 -17.00 1.16 2.11
N LEU A 35 -17.22 2.27 2.82
CA LEU A 35 -18.48 2.64 3.46
C LEU A 35 -19.24 3.56 2.51
N GLY A 36 -20.38 3.08 2.01
CA GLY A 36 -21.15 3.75 0.99
C GLY A 36 -20.55 3.62 -0.41
N LYS A 37 -21.20 4.22 -1.40
CA LYS A 37 -20.76 4.23 -2.80
C LYS A 37 -21.20 5.52 -3.49
N ALA A 38 -20.44 5.98 -4.45
CA ALA A 38 -20.74 7.21 -5.19
C ALA A 38 -21.00 8.39 -4.22
N GLU A 39 -22.13 9.04 -4.33
CA GLU A 39 -22.48 10.20 -3.50
C GLU A 39 -22.56 9.88 -2.00
N THR A 40 -22.86 8.64 -1.64
CA THR A 40 -22.91 8.17 -0.24
C THR A 40 -21.58 7.66 0.29
N PHE A 41 -20.49 7.71 -0.50
CA PHE A 41 -19.17 7.30 -0.03
C PHE A 41 -18.68 8.22 1.09
N GLU A 42 -18.63 7.70 2.31
CA GLU A 42 -18.26 8.46 3.51
C GLU A 42 -16.99 7.99 4.19
N GLY A 43 -16.51 6.78 3.88
CA GLY A 43 -15.34 6.26 4.53
C GLY A 43 -14.96 4.85 4.10
N VAL A 44 -14.22 4.19 4.96
CA VAL A 44 -13.75 2.81 4.75
C VAL A 44 -13.83 2.00 6.04
N VAL A 45 -14.00 0.69 5.94
CA VAL A 45 -13.77 -0.25 7.03
C VAL A 45 -12.37 -0.82 6.87
N ASP A 46 -11.52 -0.64 7.85
CA ASP A 46 -10.22 -1.28 7.99
C ASP A 46 -10.42 -2.74 8.41
N LEU A 47 -10.07 -3.68 7.54
CA LEU A 47 -10.24 -5.13 7.77
C LEU A 47 -9.14 -5.70 8.69
N ILE A 48 -8.04 -4.99 8.85
CA ILE A 48 -6.94 -5.40 9.73
C ILE A 48 -7.34 -5.12 11.18
N ARG A 49 -7.85 -3.91 11.46
CA ARG A 49 -8.22 -3.44 12.80
C ARG A 49 -9.68 -3.69 13.16
N MET A 50 -10.51 -4.02 12.16
CA MET A 50 -11.98 -4.10 12.28
C MET A 50 -12.57 -2.81 12.89
N LYS A 51 -12.20 -1.69 12.28
CA LYS A 51 -12.70 -0.35 12.62
C LYS A 51 -13.17 0.39 11.37
N ALA A 52 -14.13 1.26 11.55
CA ALA A 52 -14.60 2.16 10.51
C ALA A 52 -13.89 3.52 10.62
N VAL A 53 -13.40 4.03 9.49
CA VAL A 53 -12.83 5.37 9.34
C VAL A 53 -13.81 6.21 8.56
N ILE A 54 -14.52 7.11 9.23
CA ILE A 54 -15.61 7.92 8.67
C ILE A 54 -15.14 9.38 8.56
N TYR A 55 -15.24 9.94 7.36
CA TYR A 55 -14.78 11.29 7.06
C TYR A 55 -15.90 12.32 7.17
N ARG A 56 -15.63 13.42 7.87
CA ARG A 56 -16.57 14.53 8.00
C ARG A 56 -16.62 15.34 6.71
N SER A 57 -17.80 15.53 6.16
CA SER A 57 -18.02 16.22 4.88
C SER A 57 -17.81 17.73 4.95
N ASP A 58 -17.99 18.33 6.13
CA ASP A 58 -17.93 19.77 6.40
C ASP A 58 -16.54 20.38 6.28
N ILE A 59 -15.47 19.58 6.32
CA ILE A 59 -14.07 20.01 6.29
C ILE A 59 -13.22 19.29 5.25
N LEU A 60 -13.83 18.89 4.14
CA LEU A 60 -13.16 18.22 3.01
C LEU A 60 -12.24 17.06 3.43
N GLY A 61 -12.71 16.18 4.35
CA GLY A 61 -11.98 15.01 4.80
C GLY A 61 -10.73 15.27 5.64
N ALA A 62 -10.51 16.53 6.09
CA ALA A 62 -9.37 16.88 6.95
C ALA A 62 -9.46 16.24 8.34
N LYS A 63 -10.68 15.90 8.80
CA LYS A 63 -10.94 15.17 10.04
C LYS A 63 -11.74 13.91 9.75
N PHE A 64 -11.45 12.88 10.48
CA PHE A 64 -12.17 11.61 10.44
C PHE A 64 -12.36 11.08 11.86
N ASP A 65 -13.37 10.29 12.04
CA ASP A 65 -13.62 9.56 13.29
C ASP A 65 -13.32 8.08 13.05
N VAL A 66 -12.68 7.45 14.03
CA VAL A 66 -12.47 6.01 14.05
C VAL A 66 -13.48 5.42 15.02
N THR A 67 -14.35 4.56 14.52
CA THR A 67 -15.46 3.96 15.27
C THR A 67 -15.46 2.44 15.13
N ASP A 68 -16.35 1.78 15.84
CA ASP A 68 -16.66 0.39 15.55
C ASP A 68 -17.30 0.25 14.17
N VAL A 69 -17.17 -0.94 13.57
CA VAL A 69 -17.81 -1.23 12.27
C VAL A 69 -19.33 -1.10 12.42
N PRO A 70 -20.01 -0.30 11.58
CA PRO A 70 -21.46 -0.21 11.63
C PRO A 70 -22.11 -1.59 11.46
N PRO A 71 -23.22 -1.89 12.21
CA PRO A 71 -23.83 -3.21 12.20
C PRO A 71 -24.19 -3.73 10.80
N GLU A 72 -24.63 -2.85 9.91
CA GLU A 72 -24.99 -3.17 8.53
C GLU A 72 -23.81 -3.59 7.65
N TYR A 73 -22.57 -3.27 8.06
CA TYR A 73 -21.33 -3.66 7.36
C TYR A 73 -20.57 -4.79 8.05
N LEU A 74 -21.00 -5.21 9.26
CA LEU A 74 -20.23 -6.14 10.09
C LEU A 74 -20.07 -7.50 9.42
N ASP A 75 -21.14 -8.08 8.89
CA ASP A 75 -21.10 -9.40 8.25
C ASP A 75 -20.15 -9.39 7.02
N VAL A 76 -20.28 -8.36 6.19
CA VAL A 76 -19.42 -8.19 5.01
C VAL A 76 -17.97 -7.96 5.42
N ALA A 77 -17.73 -7.19 6.47
CA ALA A 77 -16.38 -6.95 6.97
C ALA A 77 -15.74 -8.22 7.52
N LEU A 78 -16.49 -9.02 8.25
CA LEU A 78 -16.02 -10.33 8.75
C LEU A 78 -15.68 -11.28 7.59
N GLU A 79 -16.54 -11.39 6.59
CA GLU A 79 -16.28 -12.20 5.39
C GLU A 79 -14.99 -11.77 4.68
N TRP A 80 -14.79 -10.45 4.48
CA TRP A 80 -13.59 -9.96 3.81
C TRP A 80 -12.34 -10.04 4.68
N ARG A 81 -12.48 -9.94 6.01
CA ARG A 81 -11.38 -10.20 6.94
C ARG A 81 -10.93 -11.65 6.87
N GLU A 82 -11.84 -12.61 6.81
CA GLU A 82 -11.51 -14.03 6.64
C GLU A 82 -10.71 -14.26 5.35
N LYS A 83 -11.18 -13.73 4.22
CA LYS A 83 -10.44 -13.79 2.94
C LYS A 83 -9.07 -13.11 3.00
N LEU A 84 -8.93 -12.04 3.79
CA LEU A 84 -7.63 -11.40 4.02
C LEU A 84 -6.69 -12.31 4.82
N ILE A 85 -7.20 -12.96 5.87
CA ILE A 85 -6.43 -13.91 6.69
C ILE A 85 -6.02 -15.12 5.85
N GLU A 86 -6.91 -15.69 5.04
CA GLU A 86 -6.59 -16.77 4.10
C GLU A 86 -5.45 -16.39 3.16
N ALA A 87 -5.54 -15.20 2.55
CA ALA A 87 -4.51 -14.71 1.65
C ALA A 87 -3.17 -14.49 2.36
N ALA A 88 -3.18 -14.03 3.61
CA ALA A 88 -2.00 -13.85 4.44
C ALA A 88 -1.39 -15.21 4.87
N ALA A 89 -2.22 -16.21 5.15
CA ALA A 89 -1.79 -17.56 5.49
C ALA A 89 -1.01 -18.26 4.36
N GLU A 90 -1.30 -17.93 3.11
CA GLU A 90 -0.54 -18.47 1.97
C GLU A 90 0.92 -18.00 1.91
N VAL A 91 1.25 -16.88 2.55
CA VAL A 91 2.59 -16.25 2.50
C VAL A 91 3.30 -16.21 3.85
N ASP A 92 2.61 -16.63 4.92
CA ASP A 92 3.13 -16.57 6.28
C ASP A 92 2.78 -17.84 7.07
N GLN A 93 3.82 -18.57 7.51
CA GLN A 93 3.67 -19.83 8.24
C GLN A 93 2.97 -19.66 9.60
N VAL A 94 3.22 -18.57 10.31
CA VAL A 94 2.61 -18.32 11.63
C VAL A 94 1.11 -18.09 11.49
N VAL A 95 0.72 -17.29 10.49
CA VAL A 95 -0.70 -17.05 10.19
C VAL A 95 -1.37 -18.33 9.72
N LEU A 96 -0.70 -19.15 8.89
CA LEU A 96 -1.22 -20.44 8.41
C LEU A 96 -1.51 -21.39 9.56
N GLU A 97 -0.57 -21.57 10.48
CA GLU A 97 -0.73 -22.48 11.62
C GLU A 97 -1.90 -22.05 12.51
N LYS A 98 -2.03 -20.75 12.77
CA LYS A 98 -3.17 -20.22 13.52
C LYS A 98 -4.50 -20.40 12.81
N TYR A 99 -4.54 -20.08 11.52
CA TYR A 99 -5.74 -20.23 10.69
C TYR A 99 -6.25 -21.68 10.67
N LEU A 100 -5.35 -22.64 10.43
CA LEU A 100 -5.69 -24.07 10.45
C LEU A 100 -6.04 -24.59 11.85
N GLY A 101 -5.44 -24.04 12.90
CA GLY A 101 -5.70 -24.39 14.29
C GLY A 101 -6.94 -23.73 14.89
N GLY A 102 -7.64 -22.87 14.16
CA GLY A 102 -8.78 -22.10 14.66
C GLY A 102 -8.41 -21.03 15.69
N GLY A 103 -7.14 -20.60 15.71
CA GLY A 103 -6.63 -19.55 16.59
C GLY A 103 -6.83 -18.14 16.02
N ASP A 104 -6.89 -17.15 16.90
CA ASP A 104 -7.00 -15.75 16.50
C ASP A 104 -5.68 -15.22 15.90
N VAL A 105 -5.78 -14.57 14.76
CA VAL A 105 -4.69 -13.84 14.13
C VAL A 105 -4.73 -12.39 14.60
N THR A 106 -3.66 -11.95 15.26
CA THR A 106 -3.56 -10.58 15.77
C THR A 106 -3.31 -9.57 14.65
N GLU A 107 -3.60 -8.29 14.91
CA GLU A 107 -3.30 -7.19 13.99
C GLU A 107 -1.83 -7.19 13.56
N GLN A 108 -0.91 -7.34 14.52
CA GLN A 108 0.53 -7.31 14.27
C GLN A 108 0.99 -8.46 13.35
N GLU A 109 0.48 -9.66 13.57
CA GLU A 109 0.79 -10.82 12.72
C GLU A 109 0.24 -10.63 11.31
N LEU A 110 -0.98 -10.10 11.19
CA LEU A 110 -1.59 -9.85 9.89
C LEU A 110 -0.84 -8.77 9.12
N VAL A 111 -0.45 -7.66 9.77
CA VAL A 111 0.39 -6.61 9.16
C VAL A 111 1.74 -7.18 8.70
N ALA A 112 2.40 -7.98 9.54
CA ALA A 112 3.68 -8.59 9.20
C ALA A 112 3.57 -9.54 8.00
N ALA A 113 2.52 -10.35 7.93
CA ALA A 113 2.26 -11.28 6.82
C ALA A 113 1.96 -10.52 5.51
N ILE A 114 1.09 -9.50 5.55
CA ILE A 114 0.78 -8.67 4.38
C ILE A 114 2.05 -7.95 3.90
N ARG A 115 2.88 -7.39 4.81
CA ARG A 115 4.15 -6.78 4.44
C ARG A 115 5.06 -7.78 3.74
N ARG A 116 5.24 -8.99 4.30
CA ARG A 116 6.05 -10.04 3.68
C ARG A 116 5.57 -10.35 2.27
N GLY A 117 4.28 -10.65 2.08
CA GLY A 117 3.71 -10.94 0.77
C GLY A 117 3.80 -9.78 -0.21
N THR A 118 3.80 -8.52 0.29
CA THR A 118 4.00 -7.33 -0.55
C THR A 118 5.45 -7.21 -1.00
N LEU A 119 6.41 -7.45 -0.12
CA LEU A 119 7.85 -7.38 -0.42
C LEU A 119 8.30 -8.49 -1.37
N THR A 120 7.69 -9.68 -1.29
CA THR A 120 7.94 -10.80 -2.21
C THR A 120 7.13 -10.72 -3.50
N LEU A 121 6.25 -9.71 -3.63
CA LEU A 121 5.32 -9.51 -4.76
C LEU A 121 4.27 -10.62 -4.91
N GLU A 122 4.03 -11.38 -3.86
CA GLU A 122 3.00 -12.43 -3.82
C GLU A 122 1.60 -11.87 -3.51
N LEU A 123 1.54 -10.73 -2.80
CA LEU A 123 0.31 -10.02 -2.49
C LEU A 123 0.36 -8.56 -2.96
N VAL A 124 -0.79 -8.03 -3.35
CA VAL A 124 -0.97 -6.61 -3.64
C VAL A 124 -2.09 -6.07 -2.74
N PRO A 125 -1.79 -5.40 -1.62
CA PRO A 125 -2.80 -4.79 -0.78
C PRO A 125 -3.65 -3.80 -1.57
N ALA A 126 -4.97 -3.92 -1.46
CA ALA A 126 -5.92 -3.09 -2.18
C ALA A 126 -6.71 -2.19 -1.22
N LEU A 127 -6.67 -0.90 -1.52
CA LEU A 127 -7.32 0.17 -0.76
C LEU A 127 -8.23 0.99 -1.68
N CYS A 128 -9.10 1.78 -1.09
CA CYS A 128 -9.99 2.66 -1.84
C CYS A 128 -10.17 4.02 -1.17
N GLY A 129 -10.63 4.99 -1.96
CA GLY A 129 -10.90 6.32 -1.46
C GLY A 129 -11.28 7.32 -2.54
N SER A 130 -11.36 8.59 -2.16
CA SER A 130 -11.52 9.73 -3.03
C SER A 130 -10.49 10.80 -2.65
N SER A 131 -9.37 10.84 -3.36
CA SER A 131 -8.30 11.78 -3.05
C SER A 131 -8.73 13.24 -3.26
N PHE A 132 -9.63 13.52 -4.22
CA PHE A 132 -10.18 14.87 -4.41
C PHE A 132 -11.00 15.34 -3.18
N LYS A 133 -11.71 14.43 -2.52
CA LYS A 133 -12.44 14.69 -1.28
C LYS A 133 -11.62 14.41 -0.02
N ASN A 134 -10.34 14.10 -0.19
CA ASN A 134 -9.40 13.76 0.88
C ASN A 134 -9.87 12.59 1.78
N LYS A 135 -10.69 11.69 1.23
CA LYS A 135 -11.20 10.50 1.93
C LYS A 135 -10.35 9.27 1.60
N GLY A 136 -9.85 8.56 2.60
CA GLY A 136 -9.00 7.36 2.45
C GLY A 136 -7.54 7.66 2.15
N VAL A 137 -7.09 8.91 2.18
CA VAL A 137 -5.70 9.30 1.89
C VAL A 137 -4.77 8.96 3.06
N GLN A 138 -5.20 9.20 4.30
CA GLN A 138 -4.40 8.90 5.48
C GLN A 138 -4.14 7.39 5.60
N PRO A 139 -5.14 6.49 5.55
CA PRO A 139 -4.90 5.05 5.52
C PRO A 139 -4.03 4.57 4.35
N LEU A 140 -4.08 5.26 3.19
CA LEU A 140 -3.16 4.97 2.09
C LEU A 140 -1.71 5.30 2.45
N LEU A 141 -1.46 6.46 3.09
CA LEU A 141 -0.11 6.84 3.51
C LEU A 141 0.43 5.90 4.60
N ASP A 142 -0.41 5.50 5.55
CA ASP A 142 -0.06 4.50 6.55
C ASP A 142 0.31 3.16 5.88
N ALA A 143 -0.49 2.71 4.91
CA ALA A 143 -0.23 1.49 4.15
C ALA A 143 1.08 1.57 3.32
N VAL A 144 1.47 2.76 2.84
CA VAL A 144 2.78 2.96 2.20
C VAL A 144 3.91 2.71 3.18
N VAL A 145 3.79 3.22 4.41
CA VAL A 145 4.79 3.02 5.48
C VAL A 145 4.81 1.56 5.94
N ASP A 146 3.65 0.96 6.12
CA ASP A 146 3.52 -0.39 6.66
C ASP A 146 3.96 -1.47 5.66
N PHE A 147 3.67 -1.31 4.36
CA PHE A 147 3.76 -2.43 3.40
C PHE A 147 4.79 -2.23 2.29
N LEU A 148 5.19 -1.00 1.93
CA LEU A 148 6.18 -0.83 0.87
C LEU A 148 7.62 -0.95 1.39
N PRO A 149 8.57 -1.41 0.54
CA PRO A 149 9.95 -1.56 0.96
C PRO A 149 10.62 -0.21 1.20
N SER A 150 11.38 -0.12 2.29
CA SER A 150 12.38 0.92 2.47
C SER A 150 13.65 0.59 1.66
N PRO A 151 14.60 1.53 1.49
CA PRO A 151 15.88 1.22 0.88
C PRO A 151 16.67 0.12 1.59
N LEU A 152 16.39 -0.15 2.87
CA LEU A 152 17.03 -1.21 3.65
C LEU A 152 16.39 -2.59 3.47
N ASP A 153 15.15 -2.64 2.97
CA ASP A 153 14.44 -3.89 2.70
C ASP A 153 14.81 -4.49 1.33
N VAL A 154 15.51 -3.74 0.48
CA VAL A 154 15.88 -4.16 -0.87
C VAL A 154 17.38 -4.49 -0.96
N PRO A 155 17.78 -5.39 -1.89
CA PRO A 155 19.20 -5.69 -2.06
C PRO A 155 20.03 -4.45 -2.42
N PRO A 156 21.32 -4.41 -2.03
CA PRO A 156 22.24 -3.36 -2.41
C PRO A 156 22.32 -3.16 -3.93
N VAL A 157 22.51 -1.92 -4.35
CA VAL A 157 22.60 -1.59 -5.78
C VAL A 157 23.91 -2.11 -6.34
N ARG A 158 23.84 -2.77 -7.50
CA ARG A 158 25.01 -3.26 -8.24
C ARG A 158 25.20 -2.43 -9.50
N GLY A 159 26.44 -2.04 -9.74
CA GLY A 159 26.85 -1.33 -10.95
C GLY A 159 28.18 -1.83 -11.47
N LEU A 160 28.59 -1.32 -12.64
CA LEU A 160 29.89 -1.60 -13.23
C LEU A 160 30.77 -0.36 -13.13
N LYS A 161 32.02 -0.53 -12.70
CA LYS A 161 32.98 0.56 -12.67
C LYS A 161 33.38 0.92 -14.12
N PRO A 162 33.25 2.19 -14.51
CA PRO A 162 33.61 2.63 -15.84
C PRO A 162 35.07 2.30 -16.17
N GLY A 163 35.32 1.80 -17.36
CA GLY A 163 36.66 1.47 -17.87
C GLY A 163 37.25 0.11 -17.46
N THR A 164 36.84 -0.45 -16.31
CA THR A 164 37.34 -1.78 -15.88
C THR A 164 36.27 -2.88 -16.01
N GLY A 165 34.98 -2.53 -16.00
CA GLY A 165 33.89 -3.51 -16.00
C GLY A 165 33.77 -4.27 -14.67
N GLU A 166 34.50 -3.90 -13.64
CA GLU A 166 34.44 -4.50 -12.32
C GLU A 166 33.06 -4.24 -11.67
N VAL A 167 32.47 -5.29 -11.08
CA VAL A 167 31.19 -5.17 -10.36
C VAL A 167 31.43 -4.43 -9.04
N VAL A 168 30.71 -3.34 -8.85
CA VAL A 168 30.70 -2.55 -7.61
C VAL A 168 29.34 -2.66 -6.95
N VAL A 169 29.33 -2.90 -5.65
CA VAL A 169 28.12 -2.95 -4.82
C VAL A 169 28.07 -1.70 -3.94
N ARG A 170 26.90 -1.10 -3.80
CA ARG A 170 26.65 0.03 -2.89
C ARG A 170 25.53 -0.31 -1.94
N GLN A 171 25.82 -0.22 -0.64
CA GLN A 171 24.81 -0.34 0.42
C GLN A 171 24.01 0.95 0.53
N ALA A 172 22.76 0.86 1.01
CA ALA A 172 21.93 2.03 1.31
C ALA A 172 22.40 2.66 2.64
N SER A 173 23.54 3.36 2.58
CA SER A 173 24.18 4.02 3.73
C SER A 173 24.73 5.38 3.34
N ASP A 174 24.67 6.32 4.27
CA ASP A 174 25.23 7.67 4.13
C ASP A 174 26.77 7.64 4.11
N ASP A 175 27.40 6.63 4.72
CA ASP A 175 28.85 6.48 4.81
C ASP A 175 29.46 5.86 3.54
N GLU A 176 28.64 5.35 2.63
CA GLU A 176 29.07 4.80 1.35
C GLU A 176 29.42 5.90 0.35
N PRO A 177 30.27 5.63 -0.65
CA PRO A 177 30.48 6.54 -1.77
C PRO A 177 29.16 6.88 -2.48
N PHE A 178 29.03 8.14 -2.88
CA PHE A 178 27.83 8.61 -3.58
C PHE A 178 27.54 7.81 -4.84
N ALA A 179 26.32 7.31 -4.96
CA ALA A 179 25.79 6.69 -6.16
C ALA A 179 24.31 7.08 -6.35
N ALA A 180 23.98 7.52 -7.56
CA ALA A 180 22.64 7.93 -7.93
C ALA A 180 22.32 7.56 -9.37
N LEU A 181 21.03 7.44 -9.68
CA LEU A 181 20.51 7.27 -11.03
C LEU A 181 19.68 8.47 -11.41
N ILE A 182 20.02 9.15 -12.51
CA ILE A 182 19.15 10.15 -13.14
C ILE A 182 18.13 9.39 -13.98
N PHE A 183 16.86 9.50 -13.62
CA PHE A 183 15.77 8.77 -14.27
C PHE A 183 14.84 9.65 -15.10
N LYS A 184 14.95 10.99 -14.97
CA LYS A 184 14.15 11.94 -15.72
C LYS A 184 14.87 13.27 -15.86
N ILE A 185 14.80 13.87 -17.07
CA ILE A 185 15.22 15.23 -17.34
C ILE A 185 14.00 16.00 -17.86
N MET A 186 13.76 17.18 -17.32
CA MET A 186 12.71 18.09 -17.75
C MET A 186 13.30 19.46 -18.06
N THR A 187 12.66 20.19 -18.96
CA THR A 187 12.94 21.61 -19.16
C THR A 187 11.86 22.42 -18.47
N ASP A 188 12.27 23.26 -17.54
CA ASP A 188 11.41 24.23 -16.88
C ASP A 188 11.67 25.62 -17.46
N PRO A 189 10.63 26.42 -17.79
CA PRO A 189 10.80 27.73 -18.41
C PRO A 189 11.55 28.75 -17.54
N PHE A 190 11.56 28.56 -16.21
CA PHE A 190 12.16 29.52 -15.27
C PHE A 190 13.52 29.06 -14.72
N VAL A 191 13.70 27.75 -14.54
CA VAL A 191 14.88 27.18 -13.90
C VAL A 191 15.83 26.51 -14.91
N GLY A 192 15.37 26.27 -16.14
CA GLY A 192 16.14 25.58 -17.15
C GLY A 192 16.00 24.06 -17.09
N GLN A 193 17.09 23.31 -17.23
CA GLN A 193 17.05 21.87 -17.16
C GLN A 193 17.04 21.37 -15.72
N LEU A 194 16.04 20.54 -15.41
CA LEU A 194 15.91 19.85 -14.13
C LEU A 194 16.21 18.37 -14.32
N ALA A 195 17.22 17.87 -13.63
CA ALA A 195 17.53 16.44 -13.57
C ALA A 195 16.96 15.82 -12.28
N PHE A 196 16.03 14.89 -12.42
CA PHE A 196 15.49 14.13 -11.30
C PHE A 196 16.36 12.89 -11.07
N LEU A 197 16.88 12.75 -9.88
CA LEU A 197 17.76 11.65 -9.53
C LEU A 197 17.27 10.91 -8.27
N ARG A 198 17.56 9.62 -8.22
CA ARG A 198 17.41 8.79 -7.03
C ARG A 198 18.80 8.52 -6.45
N VAL A 199 19.05 8.99 -5.23
CA VAL A 199 20.26 8.64 -4.48
C VAL A 199 20.08 7.24 -3.90
N TYR A 200 21.08 6.38 -4.11
CA TYR A 200 21.13 5.02 -3.56
C TYR A 200 22.13 4.88 -2.43
N SER A 201 23.19 5.67 -2.40
CA SER A 201 24.20 5.69 -1.34
C SER A 201 24.90 7.04 -1.27
N GLY A 202 25.46 7.34 -0.09
CA GLY A 202 26.20 8.57 0.15
C GLY A 202 25.36 9.83 0.12
N TRP A 203 26.02 10.97 0.02
CA TRP A 203 25.43 12.30 0.03
C TRP A 203 25.67 13.06 -1.27
N LEU A 204 24.64 13.75 -1.76
CA LEU A 204 24.75 14.82 -2.75
C LEU A 204 24.93 16.15 -2.01
N ARG A 205 26.07 16.80 -2.24
CA ARG A 205 26.41 18.13 -1.70
C ARG A 205 26.31 19.20 -2.76
#